data_f516cd5e97e4aed03e509013bb53a0eb
#
_entry.id   f516cd5e97e4aed03e509013bb53a0eb
#
_cell.length_a   1.000
_cell.length_b   1.000
_cell.length_c   1.000
_cell.angle_alpha   90.00
_cell.angle_beta   90.00
_cell.angle_gamma   90.00
#
_symmetry.space_group_name_H-M   'P 1'
#
loop_
_entity.id
_entity.type
_entity.pdbx_description
1 polymer ?
#
loop_
_entity_poly.entity_id
_entity_poly.type
_entity_poly.pdbx_seq_one_letter_code
_entity_poly.pdbx_strand_id
1 'polypeptide(L)' 'KKEKVIARERDMVALTIVFKDNFLETPGITYLATRKLAWENINIYEIVSTLNVLTFIIKRQDSLRAYGVLQTFLDEEL' A
#
# COMPACT_ATOMS: atom_id res chain seq x y z
N LYS A 1 -11.45 6.31 -3.56
CA LYS A 1 -10.31 5.43 -3.74
C LYS A 1 -10.71 3.98 -3.66
N LYS A 2 -9.92 3.13 -4.21
CA LYS A 2 -10.18 1.72 -4.17
C LYS A 2 -8.88 0.95 -4.17
N GLU A 3 -8.98 -0.30 -3.79
CA GLU A 3 -7.82 -1.18 -3.69
C GLU A 3 -8.06 -2.42 -4.49
N LYS A 4 -6.97 -3.02 -4.94
CA LYS A 4 -7.08 -4.32 -5.58
C LYS A 4 -5.81 -5.12 -5.32
N VAL A 5 -5.98 -6.45 -5.27
CA VAL A 5 -4.89 -7.37 -4.99
C VAL A 5 -4.67 -8.23 -6.21
N ILE A 6 -3.44 -8.27 -6.70
CA ILE A 6 -3.08 -9.03 -7.87
C ILE A 6 -1.90 -9.92 -7.53
N ALA A 7 -2.05 -11.23 -7.74
CA ALA A 7 -0.96 -12.16 -7.53
C ALA A 7 0.05 -11.99 -8.67
N ARG A 8 1.34 -11.86 -8.33
CA ARG A 8 2.38 -11.67 -9.32
C ARG A 8 3.29 -12.86 -9.43
N GLU A 9 3.77 -13.34 -8.30
CA GLU A 9 4.64 -14.48 -8.22
C GLU A 9 4.03 -15.45 -7.25
N ARG A 10 4.65 -16.60 -7.10
CA ARG A 10 4.08 -17.61 -6.24
C ARG A 10 3.72 -17.09 -4.87
N ASP A 11 4.60 -16.30 -4.27
CA ASP A 11 4.41 -15.85 -2.90
C ASP A 11 4.19 -14.37 -2.77
N MET A 12 4.02 -13.69 -3.88
CA MET A 12 3.90 -12.23 -3.85
C MET A 12 2.55 -11.77 -4.35
N VAL A 13 2.10 -10.67 -3.79
CA VAL A 13 0.88 -10.01 -4.27
C VAL A 13 1.17 -8.52 -4.35
N ALA A 14 0.37 -7.84 -5.16
CA ALA A 14 0.44 -6.40 -5.29
C ALA A 14 -0.82 -5.82 -4.66
N LEU A 15 -0.63 -4.94 -3.67
CA LEU A 15 -1.73 -4.17 -3.10
C LEU A 15 -1.69 -2.80 -3.72
N THR A 16 -2.74 -2.44 -4.41
CA THR A 16 -2.78 -1.19 -5.15
C THR A 16 -3.86 -0.28 -4.59
N ILE A 17 -3.48 0.96 -4.31
CA ILE A 17 -4.42 1.97 -3.85
C ILE A 17 -4.55 3.02 -4.95
N VAL A 18 -5.78 3.28 -5.35
CA VAL A 18 -6.07 4.30 -6.35
C VAL A 18 -6.73 5.47 -5.64
N PHE A 19 -6.12 6.63 -5.75
CA PHE A 19 -6.64 7.85 -5.12
C PHE A 19 -7.49 8.62 -6.10
N LYS A 20 -8.54 9.26 -5.59
CA LYS A 20 -9.39 10.08 -6.44
C LYS A 20 -8.63 11.29 -6.96
N ASP A 21 -7.84 11.89 -6.09
CA ASP A 21 -7.06 13.06 -6.44
C ASP A 21 -5.60 12.72 -6.52
N ASN A 22 -4.83 13.65 -7.05
CA ASN A 22 -3.39 13.46 -7.15
C ASN A 22 -2.78 13.46 -5.76
N PHE A 23 -2.35 12.29 -5.29
CA PHE A 23 -1.82 12.17 -3.93
C PHE A 23 -0.44 12.82 -3.80
N LEU A 24 0.18 13.19 -4.89
CA LEU A 24 1.44 13.91 -4.83
C LEU A 24 1.28 15.26 -4.15
N GLU A 25 0.04 15.75 -4.06
CA GLU A 25 -0.22 16.98 -3.34
C GLU A 25 -0.23 16.78 -1.82
N THR A 26 -0.09 15.54 -1.38
CA THR A 26 0.02 15.24 0.04
C THR A 26 1.43 14.74 0.32
N PRO A 27 2.33 15.64 0.71
CA PRO A 27 3.73 15.25 0.90
C PRO A 27 3.87 14.14 1.93
N GLY A 28 4.76 13.20 1.64
CA GLY A 28 5.10 12.18 2.59
C GLY A 28 4.11 11.04 2.72
N ILE A 29 3.07 10.99 1.87
CA ILE A 29 2.07 9.94 2.04
C ILE A 29 2.67 8.56 1.81
N THR A 30 3.57 8.41 0.85
CA THR A 30 4.20 7.12 0.60
C THR A 30 5.05 6.72 1.80
N TYR A 31 5.78 7.68 2.35
CA TYR A 31 6.60 7.42 3.52
C TYR A 31 5.74 6.98 4.72
N LEU A 32 4.64 7.67 4.95
CA LEU A 32 3.78 7.33 6.08
C LEU A 32 3.18 5.94 5.93
N ALA A 33 2.73 5.59 4.73
CA ALA A 33 2.17 4.27 4.48
C ALA A 33 3.23 3.20 4.69
N THR A 34 4.44 3.45 4.18
CA THR A 34 5.54 2.50 4.32
C THR A 34 5.87 2.29 5.78
N ARG A 35 5.89 3.36 6.56
CA ARG A 35 6.22 3.27 7.98
C ARG A 35 5.17 2.46 8.73
N LYS A 36 3.89 2.66 8.40
CA LYS A 36 2.84 1.88 9.05
C LYS A 36 3.01 0.39 8.78
N LEU A 37 3.34 0.03 7.55
CA LEU A 37 3.56 -1.37 7.22
C LEU A 37 4.78 -1.92 7.94
N ALA A 38 5.84 -1.14 8.03
CA ALA A 38 7.06 -1.58 8.71
C ALA A 38 6.80 -1.82 10.20
N TRP A 39 5.98 -0.99 10.81
CA TRP A 39 5.66 -1.16 12.23
C TRP A 39 4.95 -2.47 12.50
N GLU A 40 4.25 -3.01 11.48
CA GLU A 40 3.56 -4.28 11.61
C GLU A 40 4.43 -5.44 11.12
N ASN A 41 5.72 -5.19 10.91
CA ASN A 41 6.66 -6.21 10.46
C ASN A 41 6.29 -6.79 9.11
N ILE A 42 5.76 -5.96 8.23
CA ILE A 42 5.44 -6.37 6.89
C ILE A 42 6.55 -5.91 5.97
N ASN A 43 7.22 -6.86 5.33
CA ASN A 43 8.28 -6.54 4.39
C ASN A 43 7.70 -6.07 3.08
N ILE A 44 8.23 -4.96 2.59
CA ILE A 44 7.82 -4.41 1.31
C ILE A 44 8.95 -4.70 0.34
N TYR A 45 8.63 -5.44 -0.73
CA TYR A 45 9.65 -5.83 -1.69
C TYR A 45 9.81 -4.81 -2.80
N GLU A 46 8.75 -4.06 -3.08
CA GLU A 46 8.82 -3.06 -4.13
C GLU A 46 7.68 -2.09 -3.93
N ILE A 47 7.91 -0.83 -4.27
CA ILE A 47 6.88 0.21 -4.23
C ILE A 47 6.87 0.87 -5.59
N VAL A 48 5.70 0.96 -6.18
CA VAL A 48 5.52 1.66 -7.45
C VAL A 48 4.49 2.74 -7.24
N SER A 49 4.83 3.96 -7.60
CA SER A 49 3.88 5.06 -7.45
C SER A 49 3.82 5.86 -8.73
N THR A 50 2.62 6.27 -9.05
CA THR A 50 2.36 7.17 -10.17
C THR A 50 1.52 8.31 -9.63
N LEU A 51 0.90 9.10 -10.51
CA LEU A 51 0.19 10.29 -10.07
C LEU A 51 -0.86 10.03 -9.00
N ASN A 52 -1.63 8.97 -9.18
CA ASN A 52 -2.70 8.68 -8.24
C ASN A 52 -2.81 7.21 -7.89
N VAL A 53 -1.73 6.46 -8.12
CA VAL A 53 -1.72 5.02 -7.83
C VAL A 53 -0.49 4.69 -7.02
N LEU A 54 -0.69 3.93 -5.96
CA LEU A 54 0.39 3.48 -5.09
C LEU A 54 0.27 1.99 -4.93
N THR A 55 1.32 1.25 -5.30
CA THR A 55 1.31 -0.19 -5.28
C THR A 55 2.44 -0.71 -4.41
N PHE A 56 2.12 -1.64 -3.52
CA PHE A 56 3.10 -2.31 -2.68
C PHE A 56 3.16 -3.78 -3.06
N ILE A 57 4.37 -4.27 -3.26
CA ILE A 57 4.59 -5.70 -3.53
C ILE A 57 5.02 -6.34 -2.21
N ILE A 58 4.24 -7.28 -1.73
CA ILE A 58 4.47 -7.92 -0.44
C ILE A 58 4.23 -9.42 -0.58
N LYS A 59 4.58 -10.18 0.47
CA LYS A 59 4.31 -11.60 0.46
C LYS A 59 2.82 -11.85 0.64
N ARG A 60 2.34 -12.89 -0.04
CA ARG A 60 0.93 -13.26 0.05
C ARG A 60 0.50 -13.51 1.48
N GLN A 61 1.37 -14.11 2.29
CA GLN A 61 1.00 -14.43 3.66
C GLN A 61 0.74 -13.20 4.50
N ASP A 62 1.24 -12.04 4.08
CA ASP A 62 1.04 -10.79 4.79
C ASP A 62 -0.10 -9.95 4.22
N SER A 63 -0.75 -10.44 3.17
CA SER A 63 -1.66 -9.59 2.41
C SER A 63 -2.86 -9.11 3.22
N LEU A 64 -3.48 -9.99 3.99
CA LEU A 64 -4.65 -9.57 4.78
C LEU A 64 -4.27 -8.58 5.85
N ARG A 65 -3.13 -8.82 6.51
CA ARG A 65 -2.67 -7.90 7.55
C ARG A 65 -2.31 -6.56 6.94
N ALA A 66 -1.60 -6.59 5.80
CA ALA A 66 -1.21 -5.36 5.12
C ALA A 66 -2.44 -4.58 4.66
N TYR A 67 -3.44 -5.30 4.14
CA TYR A 67 -4.67 -4.65 3.71
C TYR A 67 -5.31 -3.90 4.87
N GLY A 68 -5.39 -4.55 6.03
CA GLY A 68 -5.97 -3.92 7.20
C GLY A 68 -5.19 -2.69 7.66
N VAL A 69 -3.85 -2.80 7.65
CA VAL A 69 -3.00 -1.67 8.05
C VAL A 69 -3.21 -0.50 7.11
N LEU A 70 -3.23 -0.75 5.81
CA LEU A 70 -3.40 0.32 4.84
C LEU A 70 -4.80 0.92 4.91
N GLN A 71 -5.81 0.10 5.17
CA GLN A 71 -7.17 0.60 5.31
C GLN A 71 -7.25 1.57 6.49
N THR A 72 -6.66 1.18 7.61
CA THR A 72 -6.63 2.05 8.79
C THR A 72 -5.86 3.34 8.50
N PHE A 73 -4.73 3.21 7.80
CA PHE A 73 -3.94 4.37 7.43
C PHE A 73 -4.77 5.34 6.59
N LEU A 74 -5.49 4.82 5.61
CA LEU A 74 -6.29 5.67 4.74
C LEU A 74 -7.40 6.37 5.51
N ASP A 75 -7.99 5.66 6.47
CA ASP A 75 -9.06 6.25 7.27
C ASP A 75 -8.55 7.34 8.19
N GLU A 76 -7.31 7.22 8.65
CA GLU A 76 -6.75 8.18 9.60
C GLU A 76 -6.10 9.38 8.91
N GLU A 77 -5.44 9.14 7.78
CA GLU A 77 -4.62 10.19 7.17
C GLU A 77 -5.30 10.89 6.02
N LEU A 78 -6.30 10.27 5.46
CA LEU A 78 -6.98 10.82 4.31
C LEU A 78 -8.47 10.98 4.58
#